data_fbe7f663408fa5464385891ddfdf41a1
#
_entry.id   fbe7f663408fa5464385891ddfdf41a1
#
_cell.length_a   1.000
_cell.length_b   1.000
_cell.length_c   1.000
_cell.angle_alpha   90.00
_cell.angle_beta   90.00
_cell.angle_gamma   90.00
#
_symmetry.space_group_name_H-M   'P 1'
#
loop_
_entity.id
_entity.type
_entity.pdbx_description
1 polymer ?
#
loop_
_entity_poly.entity_id
_entity_poly.type
_entity_poly.pdbx_seq_one_letter_code
_entity_poly.pdbx_strand_id
1 'polypeptide(L)'
;MVILARLATGEDPTTDVLNSAAFRQRLIDPTVLARCVHFWLASVAVTGVWLLAISWRWQGRLADDQSEGPNRLAEAHHVARWGARLALIPTLLQIPSGIWLLSTVSPLAQSRLLGGDLTATLAFGGSVLMALGFMHRLAAIGMGETSRPQLAQAIGLLVAIVTLMTYVLRFLENSTSGLA
;
A
#
# COMPACT_ATOMS: atom_id res chain seq x y z
N MET A 1 5.37 10.23 17.05
CA MET A 1 6.56 10.87 16.40
C MET A 1 6.59 12.39 16.56
N VAL A 2 5.52 13.14 16.33
CA VAL A 2 5.49 14.61 16.53
C VAL A 2 5.80 15.03 17.98
N ILE A 3 5.33 14.29 18.98
CA ILE A 3 5.59 14.56 20.42
C ILE A 3 7.08 14.41 20.76
N LEU A 4 7.76 13.40 20.24
CA LEU A 4 9.19 13.17 20.48
C LEU A 4 10.08 14.22 19.81
N ALA A 5 9.69 14.72 18.63
CA ALA A 5 10.40 15.81 17.96
C ALA A 5 10.30 17.13 18.73
N ARG A 6 9.16 17.43 19.37
CA ARG A 6 8.98 18.65 20.18
C ARG A 6 9.73 18.58 21.52
N LEU A 7 9.81 17.38 22.14
CA LEU A 7 10.64 17.18 23.34
C LEU A 7 12.14 17.44 23.07
N ALA A 8 12.60 17.14 21.84
CA ALA A 8 13.99 17.40 21.44
C ALA A 8 14.29 18.90 21.20
N THR A 9 13.27 19.71 20.92
CA THR A 9 13.40 21.17 20.72
C THR A 9 13.22 22.00 22.00
N GLY A 10 13.00 21.34 23.15
CA GLY A 10 12.86 22.05 24.45
C GLY A 10 11.56 22.84 24.60
N GLU A 11 10.58 22.66 23.72
CA GLU A 11 9.24 23.24 23.88
C GLU A 11 8.48 22.50 24.98
N ASP A 12 8.03 23.26 25.99
CA ASP A 12 7.32 22.73 27.15
C ASP A 12 6.01 22.01 26.70
N PRO A 13 5.90 20.70 26.90
CA PRO A 13 4.72 19.93 26.45
C PRO A 13 3.42 20.31 27.21
N THR A 14 3.54 21.11 28.27
CA THR A 14 2.39 21.49 29.11
C THR A 14 1.59 22.68 28.54
N THR A 15 2.13 23.44 27.59
CA THR A 15 1.47 24.63 27.05
C THR A 15 0.52 24.35 25.89
N ASP A 16 0.61 23.21 25.25
CA ASP A 16 -0.33 22.78 24.19
C ASP A 16 -1.28 21.72 24.76
N VAL A 17 -2.08 22.07 25.75
CA VAL A 17 -3.29 21.29 26.06
C VAL A 17 -4.09 21.26 24.78
N LEU A 18 -4.04 20.14 24.05
CA LEU A 18 -4.81 19.94 22.81
C LEU A 18 -6.27 20.18 23.17
N ASN A 19 -6.71 21.44 22.99
CA ASN A 19 -8.10 21.77 23.11
C ASN A 19 -8.84 20.81 22.17
N SER A 20 -9.92 20.18 22.65
CA SER A 20 -10.71 19.23 21.90
C SER A 20 -11.15 19.76 20.52
N ALA A 21 -11.26 21.09 20.38
CA ALA A 21 -11.52 21.78 19.12
C ALA A 21 -10.31 21.72 18.16
N ALA A 22 -9.11 22.01 18.64
CA ALA A 22 -7.88 21.95 17.85
C ALA A 22 -7.56 20.50 17.42
N PHE A 23 -7.80 19.52 18.27
CA PHE A 23 -7.67 18.10 17.94
C PHE A 23 -8.64 17.69 16.83
N ARG A 24 -9.93 18.07 16.94
CA ARG A 24 -10.93 17.80 15.89
C ARG A 24 -10.56 18.46 14.57
N GLN A 25 -10.09 19.72 14.61
CA GLN A 25 -9.67 20.43 13.40
C GLN A 25 -8.48 19.73 12.71
N ARG A 26 -7.51 19.19 13.46
CA ARG A 26 -6.41 18.38 12.89
C ARG A 26 -6.88 17.04 12.33
N LEU A 27 -7.91 16.40 12.92
CA LEU A 27 -8.47 15.16 12.39
C LEU A 27 -9.19 15.33 11.06
N ILE A 28 -9.78 16.51 10.83
CA ILE A 28 -10.52 16.84 9.60
C ILE A 28 -9.58 17.45 8.53
N ASP A 29 -8.28 17.62 8.85
CA ASP A 29 -7.28 18.08 7.88
C ASP A 29 -7.28 17.18 6.64
N PRO A 30 -7.44 17.74 5.42
CA PRO A 30 -7.46 16.95 4.18
C PRO A 30 -6.27 16.04 4.01
N THR A 31 -5.08 16.45 4.49
CA THR A 31 -3.86 15.64 4.42
C THR A 31 -3.96 14.40 5.32
N VAL A 32 -4.49 14.57 6.53
CA VAL A 32 -4.69 13.47 7.48
C VAL A 32 -5.74 12.51 6.95
N LEU A 33 -6.87 13.03 6.47
CA LEU A 33 -7.95 12.21 5.90
C LEU A 33 -7.47 11.43 4.67
N ALA A 34 -6.76 12.07 3.73
CA ALA A 34 -6.23 11.39 2.54
C ALA A 34 -5.29 10.23 2.92
N ARG A 35 -4.39 10.45 3.90
CA ARG A 35 -3.50 9.40 4.41
C ARG A 35 -4.28 8.26 5.09
N CYS A 36 -5.26 8.58 5.92
CA CYS A 36 -6.09 7.57 6.60
C CYS A 36 -6.87 6.72 5.59
N VAL A 37 -7.52 7.34 4.62
CA VAL A 37 -8.27 6.63 3.58
C VAL A 37 -7.34 5.73 2.75
N HIS A 38 -6.22 6.27 2.29
CA HIS A 38 -5.24 5.51 1.52
C HIS A 38 -4.70 4.31 2.30
N PHE A 39 -4.33 4.52 3.57
CA PHE A 39 -3.84 3.46 4.45
C PHE A 39 -4.90 2.39 4.73
N TRP A 40 -6.15 2.79 4.95
CA TRP A 40 -7.25 1.87 5.18
C TRP A 40 -7.52 0.98 3.95
N LEU A 41 -7.54 1.58 2.76
CA LEU A 41 -7.66 0.84 1.49
C LEU A 41 -6.47 -0.14 1.31
N ALA A 42 -5.24 0.30 1.62
CA ALA A 42 -4.06 -0.56 1.58
C ALA A 42 -4.18 -1.77 2.52
N SER A 43 -4.71 -1.57 3.73
CA SER A 43 -4.89 -2.65 4.72
C SER A 43 -5.87 -3.72 4.22
N VAL A 44 -6.97 -3.31 3.58
CA VAL A 44 -7.93 -4.25 2.98
C VAL A 44 -7.30 -4.98 1.78
N ALA A 45 -6.55 -4.29 0.93
CA ALA A 45 -5.85 -4.90 -0.19
C ALA A 45 -4.83 -5.95 0.28
N VAL A 46 -4.03 -5.63 1.31
CA VAL A 46 -3.06 -6.57 1.92
C VAL A 46 -3.77 -7.80 2.48
N THR A 47 -4.93 -7.64 3.12
CA THR A 47 -5.73 -8.77 3.60
C THR A 47 -6.14 -9.70 2.45
N GLY A 48 -6.56 -9.15 1.31
CA GLY A 48 -6.86 -9.95 0.11
C GLY A 48 -5.63 -10.70 -0.41
N VAL A 49 -4.45 -10.04 -0.45
CA VAL A 49 -3.19 -10.69 -0.88
C VAL A 49 -2.74 -11.76 0.12
N TRP A 50 -3.03 -11.59 1.40
CA TRP A 50 -2.77 -12.63 2.40
C TRP A 50 -3.56 -13.91 2.10
N LEU A 51 -4.81 -13.80 1.64
CA LEU A 51 -5.59 -14.96 1.17
C LEU A 51 -4.94 -15.60 -0.08
N LEU A 52 -4.37 -14.81 -1.00
CA LEU A 52 -3.60 -15.36 -2.13
C LEU A 52 -2.37 -16.15 -1.63
N ALA A 53 -1.66 -15.64 -0.63
CA ALA A 53 -0.50 -16.32 -0.06
C ALA A 53 -0.87 -17.64 0.62
N ILE A 54 -2.00 -17.69 1.32
CA ILE A 54 -2.55 -18.92 1.90
C ILE A 54 -2.88 -19.92 0.79
N SER A 55 -3.61 -19.49 -0.24
CA SER A 55 -3.97 -20.33 -1.38
C SER A 55 -2.72 -20.86 -2.10
N TRP A 56 -1.70 -20.02 -2.32
CA TRP A 56 -0.43 -20.42 -2.93
C TRP A 56 0.27 -21.52 -2.13
N ARG A 57 0.29 -21.39 -0.79
CA ARG A 57 0.87 -22.41 0.10
C ARG A 57 0.07 -23.70 0.06
N TRP A 58 -1.27 -23.63 0.05
CA TRP A 58 -2.13 -24.81 -0.03
C TRP A 58 -1.93 -25.57 -1.35
N GLN A 59 -1.95 -24.88 -2.48
CA GLN A 59 -1.69 -25.49 -3.78
C GLN A 59 -0.31 -26.19 -3.82
N GLY A 60 0.70 -25.65 -3.10
CA GLY A 60 2.02 -26.28 -2.97
C GLY A 60 1.95 -27.61 -2.24
N ARG A 61 1.30 -27.63 -1.07
CA ARG A 61 1.18 -28.86 -0.27
C ARG A 61 0.35 -29.94 -0.97
N LEU A 62 -0.74 -29.52 -1.63
CA LEU A 62 -1.60 -30.45 -2.38
C LEU A 62 -0.93 -31.03 -3.63
N ALA A 63 0.08 -30.34 -4.20
CA ALA A 63 0.87 -30.89 -5.30
C ALA A 63 1.82 -32.00 -4.82
N ASP A 64 2.29 -31.91 -3.56
CA ASP A 64 3.19 -32.89 -2.96
C ASP A 64 2.44 -34.10 -2.37
N ASP A 65 1.16 -33.94 -1.99
CA ASP A 65 0.33 -34.97 -1.36
C ASP A 65 -0.88 -35.35 -2.23
N GLN A 66 -0.75 -36.45 -2.98
CA GLN A 66 -1.79 -36.96 -3.87
C GLN A 66 -3.00 -37.60 -3.14
N SER A 67 -2.93 -37.76 -1.82
CA SER A 67 -4.00 -38.36 -1.01
C SER A 67 -5.18 -37.38 -0.75
N GLU A 68 -4.92 -36.08 -0.83
CA GLU A 68 -5.93 -35.03 -0.67
C GLU A 68 -6.65 -34.80 -2.02
N GLY A 69 -7.90 -35.24 -2.12
CA GLY A 69 -8.69 -35.27 -3.35
C GLY A 69 -8.93 -33.91 -4.04
N PRO A 70 -9.51 -33.91 -5.26
CA PRO A 70 -9.69 -32.74 -6.14
C PRO A 70 -10.50 -31.59 -5.49
N ASN A 71 -11.29 -31.87 -4.48
CA ASN A 71 -12.11 -30.88 -3.77
C ASN A 71 -11.23 -29.84 -3.04
N ARG A 72 -10.14 -30.26 -2.41
CA ARG A 72 -9.22 -29.34 -1.71
C ARG A 72 -8.51 -28.35 -2.64
N LEU A 73 -8.17 -28.81 -3.83
CA LEU A 73 -7.58 -27.92 -4.85
C LEU A 73 -8.63 -26.90 -5.34
N ALA A 74 -9.87 -27.30 -5.53
CA ALA A 74 -10.96 -26.40 -5.89
C ALA A 74 -11.22 -25.34 -4.81
N GLU A 75 -11.14 -25.71 -3.53
CA GLU A 75 -11.22 -24.78 -2.40
C GLU A 75 -10.07 -23.77 -2.42
N ALA A 76 -8.82 -24.20 -2.64
CA ALA A 76 -7.68 -23.31 -2.75
C ALA A 76 -7.85 -22.30 -3.89
N HIS A 77 -8.33 -22.73 -5.06
CA HIS A 77 -8.65 -21.83 -6.17
C HIS A 77 -9.79 -20.87 -5.85
N HIS A 78 -10.78 -21.32 -5.08
CA HIS A 78 -11.89 -20.46 -4.62
C HIS A 78 -11.37 -19.34 -3.70
N VAL A 79 -10.55 -19.69 -2.72
CA VAL A 79 -9.90 -18.71 -1.81
C VAL A 79 -9.05 -17.71 -2.60
N ALA A 80 -8.28 -18.16 -3.60
CA ALA A 80 -7.49 -17.26 -4.45
C ALA A 80 -8.38 -16.25 -5.18
N ARG A 81 -9.48 -16.68 -5.81
CA ARG A 81 -10.40 -15.79 -6.52
C ARG A 81 -11.03 -14.74 -5.61
N TRP A 82 -11.47 -15.16 -4.41
CA TRP A 82 -12.03 -14.22 -3.43
C TRP A 82 -10.98 -13.25 -2.91
N GLY A 83 -9.78 -13.73 -2.58
CA GLY A 83 -8.67 -12.88 -2.16
C GLY A 83 -8.29 -11.83 -3.22
N ALA A 84 -8.24 -12.24 -4.48
CA ALA A 84 -7.96 -11.33 -5.59
C ALA A 84 -9.04 -10.25 -5.74
N ARG A 85 -10.32 -10.61 -5.68
CA ARG A 85 -11.44 -9.64 -5.75
C ARG A 85 -11.44 -8.69 -4.57
N LEU A 86 -11.19 -9.20 -3.36
CA LEU A 86 -11.09 -8.40 -2.15
C LEU A 86 -9.92 -7.40 -2.23
N ALA A 87 -8.79 -7.78 -2.84
CA ALA A 87 -7.65 -6.89 -3.04
C ALA A 87 -7.87 -5.90 -4.18
N LEU A 88 -8.52 -6.31 -5.28
CA LEU A 88 -8.67 -5.51 -6.50
C LEU A 88 -9.47 -4.23 -6.26
N ILE A 89 -10.62 -4.32 -5.58
CA ILE A 89 -11.50 -3.18 -5.34
C ILE A 89 -10.79 -2.05 -4.59
N PRO A 90 -10.19 -2.28 -3.40
CA PRO A 90 -9.48 -1.21 -2.72
C PRO A 90 -8.24 -0.73 -3.48
N THR A 91 -7.56 -1.60 -4.24
CA THR A 91 -6.43 -1.19 -5.07
C THR A 91 -6.86 -0.24 -6.19
N LEU A 92 -8.01 -0.45 -6.81
CA LEU A 92 -8.59 0.49 -7.78
C LEU A 92 -8.94 1.84 -7.11
N LEU A 93 -9.51 1.82 -5.90
CA LEU A 93 -9.85 3.02 -5.14
C LEU A 93 -8.59 3.75 -4.62
N GLN A 94 -7.45 3.08 -4.54
CA GLN A 94 -6.18 3.72 -4.20
C GLN A 94 -5.68 4.69 -5.28
N ILE A 95 -6.12 4.57 -6.55
CA ILE A 95 -5.76 5.52 -7.60
C ILE A 95 -6.29 6.93 -7.28
N PRO A 96 -7.62 7.16 -7.17
CA PRO A 96 -8.12 8.48 -6.81
C PRO A 96 -7.67 8.94 -5.43
N SER A 97 -7.57 8.03 -4.46
CA SER A 97 -7.04 8.33 -3.13
C SER A 97 -5.57 8.75 -3.16
N GLY A 98 -4.75 8.13 -4.02
CA GLY A 98 -3.35 8.49 -4.22
C GLY A 98 -3.19 9.86 -4.90
N ILE A 99 -4.03 10.18 -5.88
CA ILE A 99 -4.07 11.51 -6.53
C ILE A 99 -4.48 12.57 -5.49
N TRP A 100 -5.49 12.30 -4.68
CA TRP A 100 -5.88 13.18 -3.59
C TRP A 100 -4.73 13.38 -2.60
N LEU A 101 -4.07 12.31 -2.16
CA LEU A 101 -2.92 12.39 -1.27
C LEU A 101 -1.79 13.24 -1.90
N LEU A 102 -1.48 13.02 -3.18
CA LEU A 102 -0.47 13.81 -3.90
C LEU A 102 -0.82 15.31 -3.93
N SER A 103 -2.10 15.66 -4.08
CA SER A 103 -2.56 17.06 -4.09
C SER A 103 -2.42 17.76 -2.73
N THR A 104 -2.32 17.02 -1.63
CA THR A 104 -2.16 17.55 -0.27
C THR A 104 -0.70 17.66 0.19
N VAL A 105 0.24 17.11 -0.57
CA VAL A 105 1.68 17.18 -0.27
C VAL A 105 2.22 18.56 -0.67
N SER A 106 3.31 19.01 -0.02
CA SER A 106 3.92 20.32 -0.31
C SER A 106 4.32 20.46 -1.79
N PRO A 107 4.23 21.66 -2.38
CA PRO A 107 4.60 21.90 -3.78
C PRO A 107 6.04 21.46 -4.12
N LEU A 108 6.96 21.58 -3.16
CA LEU A 108 8.34 21.11 -3.33
C LEU A 108 8.41 19.58 -3.47
N ALA A 109 7.67 18.83 -2.65
CA ALA A 109 7.63 17.37 -2.74
C ALA A 109 6.93 16.93 -4.03
N GLN A 110 5.85 17.62 -4.44
CA GLN A 110 5.19 17.37 -5.73
C GLN A 110 6.15 17.55 -6.90
N SER A 111 6.88 18.68 -6.94
CA SER A 111 7.82 18.96 -8.02
C SER A 111 8.93 17.90 -8.11
N ARG A 112 9.45 17.43 -6.98
CA ARG A 112 10.46 16.34 -6.95
C ARG A 112 9.93 15.02 -7.48
N LEU A 113 8.70 14.66 -7.14
CA LEU A 113 8.05 13.41 -7.59
C LEU A 113 7.69 13.47 -9.09
N LEU A 114 7.39 14.66 -9.62
CA LEU A 114 6.86 14.85 -10.98
C LEU A 114 7.92 15.37 -11.97
N GLY A 115 9.20 15.16 -11.71
CA GLY A 115 10.27 15.46 -12.67
C GLY A 115 11.41 16.30 -12.11
N GLY A 116 11.29 16.87 -10.91
CA GLY A 116 12.35 17.69 -10.30
C GLY A 116 13.51 16.88 -9.71
N ASP A 117 13.31 15.60 -9.44
CA ASP A 117 14.35 14.66 -9.03
C ASP A 117 14.18 13.34 -9.79
N LEU A 118 15.18 12.94 -10.55
CA LEU A 118 15.12 11.76 -11.40
C LEU A 118 14.88 10.48 -10.61
N THR A 119 15.54 10.33 -9.45
CA THR A 119 15.43 9.13 -8.61
C THR A 119 14.03 9.00 -8.03
N ALA A 120 13.50 10.10 -7.46
CA ALA A 120 12.15 10.14 -6.90
C ALA A 120 11.08 9.91 -7.98
N THR A 121 11.25 10.52 -9.14
CA THR A 121 10.33 10.41 -10.29
C THR A 121 10.31 8.98 -10.83
N LEU A 122 11.47 8.35 -11.04
CA LEU A 122 11.55 6.96 -11.52
C LEU A 122 10.99 5.96 -10.49
N ALA A 123 11.30 6.16 -9.22
CA ALA A 123 10.79 5.31 -8.16
C ALA A 123 9.26 5.44 -8.01
N PHE A 124 8.73 6.66 -8.04
CA PHE A 124 7.29 6.91 -8.01
C PHE A 124 6.59 6.37 -9.25
N GLY A 125 7.07 6.72 -10.46
CA GLY A 125 6.50 6.24 -11.73
C GLY A 125 6.58 4.71 -11.84
N GLY A 126 7.71 4.11 -11.45
CA GLY A 126 7.90 2.66 -11.40
C GLY A 126 6.90 1.98 -10.46
N SER A 127 6.64 2.55 -9.28
CA SER A 127 5.64 2.01 -8.35
C SER A 127 4.22 2.08 -8.90
N VAL A 128 3.87 3.14 -9.64
CA VAL A 128 2.57 3.27 -10.31
C VAL A 128 2.42 2.22 -11.41
N LEU A 129 3.45 2.02 -12.25
CA LEU A 129 3.43 0.98 -13.29
C LEU A 129 3.31 -0.43 -12.69
N MET A 130 4.04 -0.71 -11.60
CA MET A 130 3.91 -1.98 -10.88
C MET A 130 2.51 -2.15 -10.29
N ALA A 131 1.87 -1.08 -9.79
CA ALA A 131 0.51 -1.13 -9.27
C ALA A 131 -0.51 -1.46 -10.38
N LEU A 132 -0.35 -0.93 -11.59
CA LEU A 132 -1.16 -1.30 -12.75
C LEU A 132 -0.96 -2.78 -13.13
N GLY A 133 0.29 -3.26 -13.15
CA GLY A 133 0.61 -4.68 -13.36
C GLY A 133 0.00 -5.57 -12.28
N PHE A 134 0.04 -5.14 -11.02
CA PHE A 134 -0.58 -5.83 -9.90
C PHE A 134 -2.10 -5.93 -10.05
N MET A 135 -2.78 -4.82 -10.40
CA MET A 135 -4.22 -4.81 -10.68
C MET A 135 -4.59 -5.75 -11.81
N HIS A 136 -3.80 -5.77 -12.89
CA HIS A 136 -4.00 -6.71 -14.00
C HIS A 136 -3.92 -8.17 -13.52
N ARG A 137 -2.92 -8.52 -12.69
CA ARG A 137 -2.80 -9.87 -12.11
C ARG A 137 -3.96 -10.21 -11.18
N LEU A 138 -4.37 -9.28 -10.31
CA LEU A 138 -5.54 -9.49 -9.45
C LEU A 138 -6.82 -9.73 -10.27
N ALA A 139 -7.02 -8.98 -11.36
CA ALA A 139 -8.16 -9.17 -12.25
C ALA A 139 -8.13 -10.57 -12.90
N ALA A 140 -6.99 -11.00 -13.45
CA ALA A 140 -6.82 -12.32 -14.04
C ALA A 140 -7.11 -13.46 -13.03
N ILE A 141 -6.57 -13.36 -11.81
CA ILE A 141 -6.83 -14.32 -10.74
C ILE A 141 -8.32 -14.30 -10.33
N GLY A 142 -8.92 -13.11 -10.21
CA GLY A 142 -10.33 -12.93 -9.89
C GLY A 142 -11.29 -13.52 -10.94
N MET A 143 -10.84 -13.60 -12.21
CA MET A 143 -11.55 -14.25 -13.32
C MET A 143 -11.31 -15.76 -13.40
N GLY A 144 -10.33 -16.31 -12.68
CA GLY A 144 -10.11 -17.75 -12.58
C GLY A 144 -8.71 -18.24 -12.93
N GLU A 145 -7.80 -17.37 -13.34
CA GLU A 145 -6.41 -17.73 -13.62
C GLU A 145 -5.59 -17.93 -12.33
N THR A 146 -5.91 -18.94 -11.56
CA THR A 146 -5.41 -19.17 -10.20
C THR A 146 -4.16 -20.08 -10.14
N SER A 147 -3.30 -20.03 -11.16
CA SER A 147 -2.06 -20.83 -11.17
C SER A 147 -1.04 -20.32 -10.15
N ARG A 148 -0.22 -21.22 -9.60
CA ARG A 148 0.81 -20.88 -8.60
C ARG A 148 1.75 -19.74 -9.04
N PRO A 149 2.28 -19.71 -10.29
CA PRO A 149 3.16 -18.63 -10.72
C PRO A 149 2.44 -17.27 -10.75
N GLN A 150 1.17 -17.22 -11.11
CA GLN A 150 0.39 -15.96 -11.11
C GLN A 150 0.17 -15.42 -9.70
N LEU A 151 -0.15 -16.31 -8.74
CA LEU A 151 -0.26 -15.96 -7.32
C LEU A 151 1.06 -15.41 -6.79
N ALA A 152 2.19 -16.11 -7.07
CA ALA A 152 3.51 -15.65 -6.66
C ALA A 152 3.89 -14.30 -7.27
N GLN A 153 3.56 -14.06 -8.54
CA GLN A 153 3.78 -12.75 -9.19
C GLN A 153 2.97 -11.64 -8.56
N ALA A 154 1.70 -11.86 -8.24
CA ALA A 154 0.86 -10.87 -7.55
C ALA A 154 1.42 -10.52 -6.16
N ILE A 155 1.83 -11.52 -5.38
CA ILE A 155 2.45 -11.32 -4.07
C ILE A 155 3.77 -10.55 -4.21
N GLY A 156 4.63 -10.96 -5.16
CA GLY A 156 5.92 -10.30 -5.43
C GLY A 156 5.77 -8.84 -5.85
N LEU A 157 4.79 -8.54 -6.71
CA LEU A 157 4.48 -7.17 -7.12
C LEU A 157 4.06 -6.30 -5.93
N LEU A 158 3.19 -6.79 -5.05
CA LEU A 158 2.82 -6.05 -3.84
C LEU A 158 4.03 -5.74 -2.97
N VAL A 159 4.90 -6.72 -2.71
CA VAL A 159 6.13 -6.52 -1.91
C VAL A 159 7.03 -5.48 -2.57
N ALA A 160 7.22 -5.55 -3.89
CA ALA A 160 8.02 -4.59 -4.64
C ALA A 160 7.44 -3.16 -4.56
N ILE A 161 6.12 -2.99 -4.72
CA ILE A 161 5.42 -1.70 -4.60
C ILE A 161 5.63 -1.11 -3.20
N VAL A 162 5.39 -1.90 -2.14
CA VAL A 162 5.53 -1.43 -0.75
C VAL A 162 6.98 -1.02 -0.46
N THR A 163 7.95 -1.81 -0.91
CA THR A 163 9.37 -1.50 -0.74
C THR A 163 9.75 -0.21 -1.45
N LEU A 164 9.33 -0.04 -2.70
CA LEU A 164 9.64 1.13 -3.52
C LEU A 164 8.97 2.39 -2.95
N MET A 165 7.71 2.31 -2.53
CA MET A 165 7.00 3.42 -1.88
C MET A 165 7.64 3.81 -0.53
N THR A 166 8.09 2.83 0.25
CA THR A 166 8.80 3.09 1.51
C THR A 166 10.13 3.82 1.23
N TYR A 167 10.84 3.41 0.18
CA TYR A 167 12.06 4.09 -0.26
C TYR A 167 11.79 5.56 -0.65
N VAL A 168 10.76 5.82 -1.47
CA VAL A 168 10.36 7.17 -1.88
C VAL A 168 10.05 8.05 -0.66
N LEU A 169 9.28 7.53 0.30
CA LEU A 169 8.93 8.28 1.51
C LEU A 169 10.17 8.64 2.34
N ARG A 170 11.08 7.70 2.57
CA ARG A 170 12.34 7.96 3.29
C ARG A 170 13.24 8.95 2.56
N PHE A 171 13.31 8.85 1.24
CA PHE A 171 14.08 9.78 0.41
C PHE A 171 13.55 11.21 0.54
N LEU A 172 12.23 11.40 0.52
CA LEU A 172 11.61 12.71 0.71
C LEU A 172 11.85 13.28 2.12
N GLU A 173 11.76 12.46 3.17
CA GLU A 173 12.02 12.87 4.55
C GLU A 173 13.47 13.32 4.75
N ASN A 174 14.44 12.54 4.28
CA ASN A 174 15.86 12.87 4.42
C ASN A 174 16.24 14.16 3.67
N SER A 175 15.62 14.42 2.53
CA SER A 175 15.90 15.61 1.73
C SER A 175 15.26 16.89 2.28
N THR A 176 14.29 16.79 3.19
CA THR A 176 13.72 17.94 3.91
C THR A 176 14.46 18.26 5.20
N SER A 177 15.02 17.24 5.87
CA SER A 177 15.80 17.40 7.12
C SER A 177 17.25 17.90 6.90
N GLY A 178 17.79 17.80 5.69
CA GLY A 178 19.11 18.32 5.33
C GLY A 178 19.15 19.82 4.98
N LEU A 179 18.03 20.53 5.04
CA LEU A 179 17.89 21.95 4.74
C LEU A 179 17.63 22.81 6.02
N ALA A 180 17.67 22.21 7.20
CA ALA A 180 17.61 22.87 8.50
C ALA A 180 19.00 22.90 9.14
#